data_c3d02f6cbf15b2962f63dbffa528c332
#
_entry.id   c3d02f6cbf15b2962f63dbffa528c332
#
_cell.length_a   1.000
_cell.length_b   1.000
_cell.length_c   1.000
_cell.angle_alpha   90.00
_cell.angle_beta   90.00
_cell.angle_gamma   90.00
#
_symmetry.space_group_name_H-M   'P 1'
#
loop_
_entity.id
_entity.type
_entity.pdbx_description
1 polymer ?
#
loop_
_entity_poly.entity_id
_entity_poly.type
_entity_poly.pdbx_seq_one_letter_code
_entity_poly.pdbx_strand_id
1 'polypeptide(L)'
;IQSFGTAGNYFFITHSADGSIDKTNDTVAYTYTSVYESQIFNFDEEDKDKTLVALKVMFRKLATGESCTAKYRVNGATSWTTIGTFNTVGGMSRTFINIEASGESFVSGNEYEFRIESTGGCEVTGIRAKARVNDTPQ
;
A
#
# COMPACT_ATOMS: atom_id res chain seq x y z
N ILE A 1 -3.74 24.76 1.57
CA ILE A 1 -5.03 24.51 0.94
C ILE A 1 -6.10 25.31 1.63
N GLN A 2 -6.82 26.13 0.89
CA GLN A 2 -7.91 26.94 1.42
C GLN A 2 -9.29 26.32 1.16
N SER A 3 -9.47 25.72 0.02
CA SER A 3 -10.68 24.99 -0.31
C SER A 3 -10.42 24.00 -1.44
N PHE A 4 -11.36 23.10 -1.65
CA PHE A 4 -11.37 22.21 -2.80
C PHE A 4 -12.80 22.08 -3.35
N GLY A 5 -12.90 21.71 -4.62
CA GLY A 5 -14.17 21.53 -5.28
C GLY A 5 -14.05 20.68 -6.54
N THR A 6 -15.17 20.32 -7.14
CA THR A 6 -15.23 19.57 -8.38
C THR A 6 -16.02 20.30 -9.43
N ALA A 7 -15.58 20.21 -10.69
CA ALA A 7 -16.35 20.68 -11.83
C ALA A 7 -16.13 19.72 -13.01
N GLY A 8 -17.18 19.04 -13.42
CA GLY A 8 -17.09 17.94 -14.38
C GLY A 8 -16.22 16.80 -13.79
N ASN A 9 -15.22 16.36 -14.55
CA ASN A 9 -14.28 15.32 -14.15
C ASN A 9 -13.00 15.86 -13.48
N TYR A 10 -12.96 17.14 -13.15
CA TYR A 10 -11.79 17.78 -12.58
C TYR A 10 -11.96 18.04 -11.08
N PHE A 11 -10.87 17.89 -10.38
CA PHE A 11 -10.72 18.26 -8.98
C PHE A 11 -9.90 19.56 -8.92
N PHE A 12 -10.33 20.53 -8.14
CA PHE A 12 -9.67 21.82 -7.98
C PHE A 12 -9.25 22.01 -6.53
N ILE A 13 -8.03 22.51 -6.33
CA ILE A 13 -7.49 22.87 -5.03
C ILE A 13 -7.07 24.33 -5.09
N THR A 14 -7.53 25.15 -4.16
CA THR A 14 -7.11 26.54 -4.03
C THR A 14 -6.05 26.69 -2.93
N HIS A 15 -5.05 27.54 -3.18
CA HIS A 15 -3.99 27.86 -2.24
C HIS A 15 -4.15 29.30 -1.75
N SER A 16 -4.06 29.49 -0.43
CA SER A 16 -4.25 30.81 0.18
C SER A 16 -3.00 31.69 0.11
N ALA A 17 -1.82 31.08 -0.05
CA ALA A 17 -0.55 31.82 0.02
C ALA A 17 -0.27 32.68 -1.21
N ASP A 18 -0.71 32.25 -2.39
CA ASP A 18 -0.45 32.88 -3.67
C ASP A 18 -1.70 33.08 -4.53
N GLY A 19 -2.85 32.63 -4.05
CA GLY A 19 -4.11 32.67 -4.79
C GLY A 19 -4.16 31.74 -5.98
N SER A 20 -3.25 30.77 -6.06
CA SER A 20 -3.23 29.80 -7.18
C SER A 20 -4.35 28.76 -7.08
N ILE A 21 -4.71 28.21 -8.21
CA ILE A 21 -5.69 27.13 -8.33
C ILE A 21 -5.03 25.99 -9.10
N ASP A 22 -4.88 24.87 -8.43
CA ASP A 22 -4.47 23.62 -9.07
C ASP A 22 -5.70 22.85 -9.55
N LYS A 23 -5.56 22.23 -10.70
CA LYS A 23 -6.59 21.39 -11.29
C LYS A 23 -5.99 20.04 -11.65
N THR A 24 -6.71 18.95 -11.38
CA THR A 24 -6.30 17.64 -11.89
C THR A 24 -6.29 17.65 -13.42
N ASN A 25 -5.28 17.03 -13.99
CA ASN A 25 -5.12 16.92 -15.43
C ASN A 25 -4.98 15.45 -15.81
N ASP A 26 -5.93 14.95 -16.55
CA ASP A 26 -6.01 13.56 -17.02
C ASP A 26 -5.09 13.26 -18.22
N THR A 27 -4.44 14.30 -18.78
CA THR A 27 -3.53 14.16 -19.93
C THR A 27 -2.05 14.10 -19.54
N VAL A 28 -1.71 14.34 -18.29
CA VAL A 28 -0.31 14.27 -17.80
C VAL A 28 -0.02 12.91 -17.22
N ALA A 29 1.05 12.27 -17.70
CA ALA A 29 1.57 11.07 -17.08
C ALA A 29 1.92 11.37 -15.61
N TYR A 30 1.33 10.61 -14.68
CA TYR A 30 1.60 10.76 -13.25
C TYR A 30 3.05 10.38 -12.96
N THR A 31 3.88 11.38 -12.65
CA THR A 31 5.29 11.19 -12.27
C THR A 31 5.47 11.02 -10.77
N TYR A 32 4.42 11.23 -9.99
CA TYR A 32 4.47 11.18 -8.54
C TYR A 32 4.21 9.77 -8.01
N THR A 33 4.92 9.44 -6.93
CA THR A 33 4.63 8.25 -6.14
C THR A 33 3.52 8.58 -5.16
N SER A 34 2.40 7.88 -5.25
CA SER A 34 1.34 7.94 -4.25
C SER A 34 1.64 6.93 -3.14
N VAL A 35 1.42 7.34 -1.90
CA VAL A 35 1.71 6.53 -0.72
C VAL A 35 0.43 6.30 0.07
N TYR A 36 0.14 5.04 0.36
CA TYR A 36 -0.87 4.64 1.32
C TYR A 36 -0.20 3.93 2.49
N GLU A 37 -0.48 4.38 3.70
CA GLU A 37 -0.08 3.71 4.93
C GLU A 37 -1.32 3.20 5.65
N SER A 38 -1.32 1.93 6.01
CA SER A 38 -2.45 1.31 6.71
C SER A 38 -2.52 1.72 8.18
N GLN A 39 -3.66 1.45 8.79
CA GLN A 39 -3.76 1.35 10.23
C GLN A 39 -2.97 0.12 10.73
N ILE A 40 -2.79 0.04 12.04
CA ILE A 40 -2.19 -1.12 12.69
C ILE A 40 -3.12 -2.33 12.55
N PHE A 41 -2.56 -3.44 12.09
CA PHE A 41 -3.23 -4.74 12.04
C PHE A 41 -2.73 -5.61 13.20
N ASN A 42 -3.59 -5.88 14.16
CA ASN A 42 -3.35 -6.84 15.24
C ASN A 42 -4.04 -8.20 15.01
N PHE A 43 -4.85 -8.31 13.94
CA PHE A 43 -5.57 -9.52 13.55
C PHE A 43 -6.47 -10.08 14.64
N ASP A 44 -7.09 -9.19 15.45
CA ASP A 44 -7.96 -9.49 16.59
C ASP A 44 -7.29 -10.29 17.74
N GLU A 45 -5.96 -10.31 17.78
CA GLU A 45 -5.14 -11.02 18.76
C GLU A 45 -4.00 -10.10 19.24
N GLU A 46 -4.34 -9.12 20.09
CA GLU A 46 -3.45 -8.03 20.49
C GLU A 46 -2.15 -8.50 21.17
N ASP A 47 -2.28 -9.46 22.08
CA ASP A 47 -1.18 -9.89 22.95
C ASP A 47 -0.38 -11.09 22.39
N LYS A 48 -0.73 -11.58 21.20
CA LYS A 48 -0.09 -12.76 20.64
C LYS A 48 0.91 -12.39 19.55
N ASP A 49 2.04 -13.09 19.57
CA ASP A 49 2.99 -13.05 18.47
C ASP A 49 2.42 -13.76 17.25
N LYS A 50 2.57 -13.14 16.10
CA LYS A 50 2.02 -13.61 14.83
C LYS A 50 3.07 -13.60 13.74
N THR A 51 2.95 -14.51 12.80
CA THR A 51 3.75 -14.50 11.57
C THR A 51 2.86 -14.11 10.40
N LEU A 52 3.25 -13.08 9.66
CA LEU A 52 2.57 -12.68 8.43
C LEU A 52 2.78 -13.76 7.35
N VAL A 53 1.72 -14.38 6.91
CA VAL A 53 1.76 -15.49 5.94
C VAL A 53 1.40 -15.09 4.52
N ALA A 54 0.61 -14.04 4.36
CA ALA A 54 0.29 -13.52 3.04
C ALA A 54 0.00 -12.02 3.08
N LEU A 55 0.45 -11.31 2.05
CA LEU A 55 0.04 -9.97 1.72
C LEU A 55 -0.32 -9.92 0.24
N LYS A 56 -1.57 -9.62 -0.07
CA LYS A 56 -2.04 -9.43 -1.44
C LYS A 56 -2.46 -7.98 -1.62
N VAL A 57 -1.92 -7.35 -2.66
CA VAL A 57 -2.34 -6.03 -3.12
C VAL A 57 -3.12 -6.20 -4.41
N MET A 58 -4.27 -5.54 -4.48
CA MET A 58 -5.12 -5.49 -5.66
C MET A 58 -5.05 -4.08 -6.25
N PHE A 59 -5.00 -4.00 -7.56
CA PHE A 59 -4.93 -2.74 -8.29
C PHE A 59 -5.70 -2.84 -9.61
N ARG A 60 -6.02 -1.72 -10.22
CA ARG A 60 -6.54 -1.70 -11.58
C ARG A 60 -5.47 -2.22 -12.54
N LYS A 61 -5.91 -2.69 -13.69
CA LYS A 61 -5.01 -3.24 -14.71
C LYS A 61 -3.86 -2.28 -14.99
N LEU A 62 -2.62 -2.73 -14.71
CA LEU A 62 -1.43 -1.92 -14.90
C LEU A 62 -1.17 -1.60 -16.36
N ALA A 63 -0.88 -0.34 -16.64
CA ALA A 63 -0.38 0.12 -17.92
C ALA A 63 1.16 0.17 -17.92
N THR A 64 1.73 0.48 -19.07
CA THR A 64 3.18 0.66 -19.21
C THR A 64 3.65 1.83 -18.35
N GLY A 65 4.69 1.62 -17.55
CA GLY A 65 5.24 2.63 -16.65
C GLY A 65 4.62 2.69 -15.28
N GLU A 66 3.54 1.93 -15.03
CA GLU A 66 2.94 1.82 -13.71
C GLU A 66 3.60 0.73 -12.86
N SER A 67 3.72 0.99 -11.57
CA SER A 67 4.24 0.01 -10.62
C SER A 67 3.60 0.16 -9.23
N CYS A 68 3.66 -0.92 -8.47
CA CYS A 68 3.22 -0.98 -7.08
C CYS A 68 4.32 -1.63 -6.23
N THR A 69 4.76 -0.94 -5.18
CA THR A 69 5.74 -1.44 -4.21
C THR A 69 5.07 -1.64 -2.87
N ALA A 70 5.21 -2.83 -2.29
CA ALA A 70 4.70 -3.14 -0.97
C ALA A 70 5.82 -3.15 0.07
N LYS A 71 5.53 -2.53 1.21
CA LYS A 71 6.42 -2.46 2.37
C LYS A 71 5.65 -2.79 3.64
N TYR A 72 6.36 -3.18 4.68
CA TYR A 72 5.78 -3.41 6.00
C TYR A 72 6.71 -2.92 7.10
N ARG A 73 6.16 -2.75 8.29
CA ARG A 73 6.89 -2.62 9.55
C ARG A 73 6.15 -3.35 10.65
N VAL A 74 6.85 -3.70 11.70
CA VAL A 74 6.36 -4.53 12.82
C VAL A 74 6.59 -3.81 14.13
N ASN A 75 5.66 -3.92 15.06
CA ASN A 75 5.78 -3.44 16.44
C ASN A 75 6.24 -1.97 16.54
N GLY A 76 5.69 -1.10 15.69
CA GLY A 76 6.02 0.32 15.69
C GLY A 76 7.43 0.68 15.24
N ALA A 77 8.11 -0.21 14.50
CA ALA A 77 9.44 0.10 13.95
C ALA A 77 9.44 1.41 13.17
N THR A 78 10.52 2.18 13.24
CA THR A 78 10.63 3.49 12.59
C THR A 78 10.87 3.39 11.09
N SER A 79 11.47 2.29 10.63
CA SER A 79 11.81 2.06 9.23
C SER A 79 10.89 1.03 8.56
N TRP A 80 10.66 1.23 7.28
CA TRP A 80 9.87 0.34 6.43
C TRP A 80 10.76 -0.69 5.75
N THR A 81 10.36 -1.95 5.76
CA THR A 81 11.02 -3.03 5.02
C THR A 81 10.27 -3.26 3.71
N THR A 82 10.99 -3.22 2.60
CA THR A 82 10.41 -3.50 1.28
C THR A 82 10.20 -5.00 1.10
N ILE A 83 9.00 -5.40 0.72
CA ILE A 83 8.64 -6.77 0.38
C ILE A 83 8.94 -7.03 -1.09
N GLY A 84 8.53 -6.13 -1.96
CA GLY A 84 8.77 -6.24 -3.40
C GLY A 84 8.05 -5.18 -4.22
N THR A 85 8.34 -5.19 -5.52
CA THR A 85 7.72 -4.31 -6.50
C THR A 85 7.10 -5.14 -7.62
N PHE A 86 5.93 -4.74 -8.07
CA PHE A 86 5.22 -5.35 -9.18
C PHE A 86 4.92 -4.31 -10.27
N ASN A 87 5.31 -4.61 -11.50
CA ASN A 87 5.19 -3.71 -12.65
C ASN A 87 4.78 -4.43 -13.95
N THR A 88 4.24 -5.64 -13.84
CA THR A 88 3.84 -6.41 -15.03
C THR A 88 2.60 -5.79 -15.67
N VAL A 89 2.74 -5.32 -16.90
CA VAL A 89 1.63 -4.75 -17.68
C VAL A 89 0.48 -5.76 -17.81
N GLY A 90 -0.73 -5.29 -17.59
CA GLY A 90 -1.93 -6.11 -17.61
C GLY A 90 -2.25 -6.83 -16.31
N GLY A 91 -1.36 -6.80 -15.33
CA GLY A 91 -1.60 -7.37 -14.01
C GLY A 91 -2.65 -6.60 -13.22
N MET A 92 -3.45 -7.29 -12.42
CA MET A 92 -4.51 -6.70 -11.58
C MET A 92 -4.35 -7.00 -10.09
N SER A 93 -3.42 -7.89 -9.74
CA SER A 93 -3.08 -8.18 -8.34
C SER A 93 -1.74 -8.85 -8.21
N ARG A 94 -1.12 -8.71 -7.04
CA ARG A 94 0.09 -9.43 -6.67
C ARG A 94 0.00 -9.91 -5.23
N THR A 95 0.34 -11.17 -5.00
CA THR A 95 0.65 -11.68 -3.67
C THR A 95 2.14 -11.47 -3.42
N PHE A 96 2.46 -10.59 -2.50
CA PHE A 96 3.85 -10.21 -2.20
C PHE A 96 4.50 -11.14 -1.19
N ILE A 97 3.71 -11.69 -0.26
CA ILE A 97 4.16 -12.67 0.71
C ILE A 97 3.24 -13.87 0.59
N ASN A 98 3.80 -15.04 0.46
CA ASN A 98 3.07 -16.31 0.51
C ASN A 98 4.01 -17.41 1.02
N ILE A 99 3.99 -17.63 2.32
CA ILE A 99 4.82 -18.63 2.99
C ILE A 99 4.52 -20.03 2.46
N GLU A 100 3.26 -20.33 2.18
CA GLU A 100 2.87 -21.67 1.70
C GLU A 100 3.51 -22.03 0.35
N ALA A 101 3.85 -21.00 -0.44
CA ALA A 101 4.47 -21.17 -1.74
C ALA A 101 6.00 -21.06 -1.75
N SER A 102 6.59 -20.27 -0.84
CA SER A 102 8.03 -19.93 -0.89
C SER A 102 8.88 -20.64 0.17
N GLY A 103 8.29 -21.12 1.25
CA GLY A 103 9.03 -21.71 2.36
C GLY A 103 9.94 -20.73 3.12
N GLU A 104 9.82 -19.44 2.85
CA GLU A 104 10.61 -18.41 3.51
C GLU A 104 10.08 -18.12 4.92
N SER A 105 11.00 -17.83 5.85
CA SER A 105 10.65 -17.41 7.20
C SER A 105 10.41 -15.90 7.22
N PHE A 106 9.25 -15.49 7.73
CA PHE A 106 8.91 -14.09 7.86
C PHE A 106 9.02 -13.59 9.29
N VAL A 107 9.16 -12.27 9.40
CA VAL A 107 9.26 -11.60 10.69
C VAL A 107 7.97 -11.80 11.48
N SER A 108 8.11 -12.25 12.71
CA SER A 108 7.03 -12.33 13.68
C SER A 108 6.89 -11.04 14.46
N GLY A 109 5.68 -10.74 14.87
CA GLY A 109 5.38 -9.58 15.70
C GLY A 109 3.91 -9.52 16.11
N ASN A 110 3.59 -8.61 17.03
CA ASN A 110 2.23 -8.45 17.54
C ASN A 110 1.40 -7.54 16.64
N GLU A 111 2.03 -6.55 16.04
CA GLU A 111 1.39 -5.51 15.24
C GLU A 111 2.11 -5.34 13.92
N TYR A 112 1.34 -5.14 12.86
CA TYR A 112 1.84 -4.89 11.52
C TYR A 112 1.22 -3.63 10.95
N GLU A 113 2.03 -2.88 10.21
CA GLU A 113 1.57 -1.80 9.35
C GLU A 113 2.09 -2.05 7.94
N PHE A 114 1.30 -1.69 6.96
CA PHE A 114 1.64 -1.85 5.55
C PHE A 114 1.71 -0.49 4.87
N ARG A 115 2.67 -0.35 3.98
CA ARG A 115 2.82 0.82 3.12
C ARG A 115 2.84 0.36 1.67
N ILE A 116 1.98 0.97 0.87
CA ILE A 116 1.90 0.72 -0.55
C ILE A 116 2.29 2.00 -1.28
N GLU A 117 3.29 1.90 -2.11
CA GLU A 117 3.76 3.00 -2.97
C GLU A 117 3.36 2.67 -4.41
N SER A 118 2.58 3.53 -5.04
CA SER A 118 2.18 3.38 -6.44
C SER A 118 2.79 4.48 -7.29
N THR A 119 3.30 4.11 -8.45
CA THR A 119 4.00 5.00 -9.38
C THR A 119 3.35 4.92 -10.76
N GLY A 120 3.44 6.02 -11.53
CA GLY A 120 2.97 6.06 -12.91
C GLY A 120 1.45 6.10 -13.06
N GLY A 121 0.71 6.34 -11.97
CA GLY A 121 -0.76 6.34 -11.99
C GLY A 121 -1.39 5.01 -11.60
N CYS A 122 -0.60 4.04 -11.12
CA CYS A 122 -1.12 2.77 -10.61
C CYS A 122 -2.18 3.02 -9.52
N GLU A 123 -3.38 2.54 -9.73
CA GLU A 123 -4.52 2.71 -8.83
C GLU A 123 -4.71 1.45 -7.98
N VAL A 124 -4.37 1.55 -6.70
CA VAL A 124 -4.56 0.47 -5.72
C VAL A 124 -6.03 0.42 -5.29
N THR A 125 -6.65 -0.74 -5.39
CA THR A 125 -8.07 -0.95 -5.07
C THR A 125 -8.28 -1.70 -3.76
N GLY A 126 -7.26 -2.34 -3.22
CA GLY A 126 -7.37 -3.00 -1.93
C GLY A 126 -6.10 -3.73 -1.51
N ILE A 127 -6.05 -4.02 -0.22
CA ILE A 127 -5.03 -4.86 0.41
C ILE A 127 -5.72 -5.97 1.21
N ARG A 128 -5.13 -7.15 1.21
CA ARG A 128 -5.49 -8.26 2.10
C ARG A 128 -4.25 -8.81 2.77
N ALA A 129 -4.26 -8.89 4.07
CA ALA A 129 -3.20 -9.50 4.86
C ALA A 129 -3.75 -10.73 5.59
N LYS A 130 -2.92 -11.75 5.75
CA LYS A 130 -3.21 -12.95 6.54
C LYS A 130 -2.01 -13.22 7.44
N ALA A 131 -2.27 -13.42 8.72
CA ALA A 131 -1.27 -13.82 9.69
C ALA A 131 -1.67 -15.13 10.36
N ARG A 132 -0.69 -15.86 10.84
CA ARG A 132 -0.85 -17.04 11.68
C ARG A 132 -0.38 -16.70 13.09
N VAL A 133 -1.22 -16.96 14.07
CA VAL A 133 -0.84 -16.85 15.48
C VAL A 133 0.20 -17.92 15.80
N ASN A 134 1.27 -17.50 16.43
CA ASN A 134 2.30 -18.41 16.93
C ASN A 134 1.88 -18.89 18.32
N ASP A 135 1.31 -20.09 18.40
CA ASP A 135 1.07 -20.71 19.69
C ASP A 135 2.41 -21.10 20.30
N THR A 136 2.78 -20.42 21.38
CA THR A 136 3.92 -20.86 22.17
C THR A 136 3.44 -22.07 22.98
N PRO A 137 4.03 -23.26 22.81
CA PRO A 137 3.70 -24.39 23.65
C PRO A 137 3.98 -24.04 25.10
N GLN A 138 2.99 -24.22 25.94
CA GLN A 138 3.15 -24.08 27.39
C GLN A 138 3.80 -25.34 27.95
#